data_9bb8c189579bd2abc2aced8d2314665c
#
_entry.id   9bb8c189579bd2abc2aced8d2314665c
#
_cell.length_a   1.000
_cell.length_b   1.000
_cell.length_c   1.000
_cell.angle_alpha   90.00
_cell.angle_beta   90.00
_cell.angle_gamma   90.00
#
_symmetry.space_group_name_H-M   'P 1'
#
loop_
_entity.id
_entity.type
_entity.pdbx_description
1 polymer ?
#
loop_
_entity_poly.entity_id
_entity_poly.type
_entity_poly.pdbx_seq_one_letter_code
_entity_poly.pdbx_strand_id
1 'polypeptide(L)'
;MPRYFFNARIADELISDPEGEVLRNPDRAWEMARAMIRELLKTEGVDERLLNATIEVTDDEGGIVLEFPFAEALLDAEDESRTKH
;
A
#
# COMPACT_ATOMS: atom_id res chain seq x y z
N MET A 1 -15.52 12.25 -7.26
CA MET A 1 -14.54 11.63 -6.36
C MET A 1 -13.32 11.21 -7.16
N PRO A 2 -12.14 11.44 -6.63
CA PRO A 2 -10.93 11.11 -7.39
C PRO A 2 -10.71 9.61 -7.53
N ARG A 3 -9.95 9.25 -8.56
CA ARG A 3 -9.55 7.87 -8.78
C ARG A 3 -8.08 7.73 -8.44
N TYR A 4 -7.76 6.72 -7.65
CA TYR A 4 -6.39 6.46 -7.23
C TYR A 4 -5.93 5.12 -7.78
N PHE A 5 -4.67 5.04 -8.14
CA PHE A 5 -4.08 3.83 -8.70
C PHE A 5 -3.01 3.32 -7.73
N PHE A 6 -3.09 2.05 -7.41
CA PHE A 6 -2.22 1.43 -6.40
C PHE A 6 -1.20 0.57 -7.11
N ASN A 7 -0.05 1.15 -7.38
CA ASN A 7 1.01 0.49 -8.14
C ASN A 7 2.02 -0.11 -7.16
N ALA A 8 2.42 -1.34 -7.40
CA ALA A 8 3.35 -2.02 -6.49
C ALA A 8 4.74 -2.04 -7.11
N ARG A 9 5.71 -1.53 -6.36
CA ARG A 9 7.10 -1.61 -6.76
C ARG A 9 7.75 -2.72 -5.93
N ILE A 10 8.07 -3.84 -6.58
CA ILE A 10 8.64 -5.01 -5.93
C ILE A 10 9.91 -5.37 -6.66
N ALA A 11 11.03 -5.34 -5.96
CA ALA A 11 12.34 -5.55 -6.55
C ALA A 11 12.53 -4.52 -7.68
N ASP A 12 12.83 -4.95 -8.89
CA ASP A 12 13.05 -4.04 -10.01
C ASP A 12 11.79 -3.83 -10.84
N GLU A 13 10.67 -4.37 -10.40
CA GLU A 13 9.44 -4.32 -11.21
C GLU A 13 8.45 -3.33 -10.64
N LEU A 14 7.76 -2.64 -11.53
CA LEU A 14 6.62 -1.83 -11.16
C LEU A 14 5.37 -2.49 -11.74
N ILE A 15 4.50 -2.94 -10.85
CA ILE A 15 3.25 -3.58 -11.25
C ILE A 15 2.17 -2.51 -11.18
N SER A 16 1.73 -2.05 -12.34
CA SER A 16 0.76 -0.97 -12.42
C SER A 16 -0.65 -1.49 -12.18
N ASP A 17 -1.45 -0.66 -11.52
CA ASP A 17 -2.86 -0.93 -11.31
C ASP A 17 -3.62 -0.40 -12.53
N PRO A 18 -4.23 -1.26 -13.34
CA PRO A 18 -4.85 -0.81 -14.58
C PRO A 18 -6.18 -0.10 -14.41
N GLU A 19 -6.86 -0.30 -13.29
CA GLU A 19 -8.22 0.21 -13.13
C GLU A 19 -8.36 1.28 -12.07
N GLY A 20 -7.60 1.18 -11.01
CA GLY A 20 -7.70 2.12 -9.91
C GLY A 20 -8.96 1.95 -9.09
N GLU A 21 -9.11 2.83 -8.11
CA GLU A 21 -10.26 2.85 -7.21
C GLU A 21 -10.72 4.28 -7.04
N VAL A 22 -12.03 4.48 -7.08
CA VAL A 22 -12.60 5.79 -6.80
C VAL A 22 -12.79 5.90 -5.30
N LEU A 23 -12.07 6.81 -4.68
CA LEU A 23 -12.09 6.97 -3.23
C LEU A 23 -12.32 8.43 -2.88
N ARG A 24 -12.80 8.65 -1.67
CA ARG A 24 -13.22 9.98 -1.24
C ARG A 24 -12.05 10.95 -1.10
N ASN A 25 -10.95 10.48 -0.55
CA ASN A 25 -9.82 11.36 -0.24
C ASN A 25 -8.55 10.53 -0.07
N PRO A 26 -7.38 11.18 0.07
CA PRO A 26 -6.12 10.45 0.24
C PRO A 26 -6.06 9.60 1.51
N ASP A 27 -6.81 9.95 2.56
CA ASP A 27 -6.82 9.14 3.77
C ASP A 27 -7.39 7.76 3.49
N ARG A 28 -8.43 7.69 2.65
CA ARG A 28 -8.99 6.41 2.24
C ARG A 28 -8.01 5.61 1.40
N ALA A 29 -7.24 6.31 0.56
CA ALA A 29 -6.22 5.65 -0.24
C ALA A 29 -5.13 5.06 0.66
N TRP A 30 -4.76 5.79 1.70
CA TRP A 30 -3.76 5.30 2.67
C TRP A 30 -4.26 4.02 3.34
N GLU A 31 -5.51 4.04 3.80
CA GLU A 31 -6.10 2.86 4.47
C GLU A 31 -6.16 1.66 3.53
N MET A 32 -6.52 1.89 2.27
CA MET A 32 -6.60 0.82 1.31
C MET A 32 -5.22 0.25 0.99
N ALA A 33 -4.21 1.10 0.84
CA ALA A 33 -2.85 0.64 0.59
C ALA A 33 -2.37 -0.23 1.75
N ARG A 34 -2.62 0.21 2.97
CA ARG A 34 -2.23 -0.55 4.16
C ARG A 34 -2.90 -1.92 4.18
N ALA A 35 -4.20 -1.95 3.89
CA ALA A 35 -4.95 -3.21 3.88
C ALA A 35 -4.44 -4.16 2.80
N MET A 36 -4.14 -3.62 1.61
CA MET A 36 -3.61 -4.42 0.52
C MET A 36 -2.28 -5.05 0.89
N ILE A 37 -1.40 -4.27 1.51
CA ILE A 37 -0.09 -4.76 1.90
C ILE A 37 -0.22 -5.86 2.94
N ARG A 38 -1.05 -5.64 3.95
CA ARG A 38 -1.24 -6.62 5.00
C ARG A 38 -1.81 -7.93 4.45
N GLU A 39 -2.73 -7.82 3.53
CA GLU A 39 -3.31 -9.01 2.90
C GLU A 39 -2.26 -9.75 2.08
N LEU A 40 -1.44 -9.02 1.36
CA LEU A 40 -0.40 -9.61 0.54
C LEU A 40 0.64 -10.33 1.38
N LEU A 41 1.08 -9.70 2.46
CA LEU A 41 2.05 -10.32 3.35
C LEU A 41 1.48 -11.55 4.04
N LYS A 42 0.19 -11.53 4.32
CA LYS A 42 -0.48 -12.66 4.93
C LYS A 42 -0.56 -13.84 3.98
N THR A 43 -0.85 -13.56 2.70
CA THR A 43 -1.03 -14.59 1.69
C THR A 43 0.30 -15.13 1.17
N GLU A 44 1.24 -14.25 0.88
CA GLU A 44 2.51 -14.61 0.24
C GLU A 44 3.62 -14.91 1.22
N GLY A 45 3.43 -14.48 2.46
CA GLY A 45 4.49 -14.61 3.46
C GLY A 45 5.38 -13.38 3.48
N VAL A 46 6.10 -13.23 4.59
CA VAL A 46 6.99 -12.09 4.79
C VAL A 46 8.39 -12.49 4.36
N ASP A 47 8.82 -12.02 3.20
CA ASP A 47 10.18 -12.28 2.74
C ASP A 47 10.88 -10.97 2.47
N GLU A 48 12.17 -11.05 2.19
CA GLU A 48 13.00 -9.87 2.05
C GLU A 48 12.54 -9.00 0.88
N ARG A 49 12.15 -9.64 -0.22
CA ARG A 49 11.71 -8.92 -1.41
C ARG A 49 10.47 -8.09 -1.11
N LEU A 50 9.51 -8.68 -0.42
CA LEU A 50 8.26 -7.97 -0.07
C LEU A 50 8.48 -6.93 1.01
N LEU A 51 9.39 -7.19 1.95
CA LEU A 51 9.68 -6.20 2.99
C LEU A 51 10.28 -4.92 2.42
N ASN A 52 10.93 -5.01 1.26
CA ASN A 52 11.52 -3.85 0.61
C ASN A 52 10.60 -3.26 -0.46
N ALA A 53 9.40 -3.78 -0.60
CA ALA A 53 8.46 -3.29 -1.59
C ALA A 53 7.73 -2.05 -1.10
N THR A 54 7.09 -1.34 -2.02
CA THR A 54 6.34 -0.11 -1.73
C THR A 54 5.12 -0.06 -2.62
N ILE A 55 4.00 0.40 -2.06
CA ILE A 55 2.85 0.77 -2.90
C ILE A 55 2.97 2.27 -3.20
N GLU A 56 2.95 2.61 -4.48
CA GLU A 56 2.92 4.01 -4.93
C GLU A 56 1.50 4.31 -5.35
N VAL A 57 0.84 5.20 -4.65
CA VAL A 57 -0.52 5.59 -5.00
C VAL A 57 -0.44 6.84 -5.86
N THR A 58 -1.01 6.76 -7.05
CA THR A 58 -1.02 7.90 -7.96
C THR A 58 -2.47 8.31 -8.26
N ASP A 59 -2.63 9.56 -8.71
CA ASP A 59 -3.95 10.05 -9.12
C ASP A 59 -4.12 9.83 -10.64
N ASP A 60 -5.23 10.30 -11.19
CA ASP A 60 -5.51 10.08 -12.62
C ASP A 60 -4.62 10.91 -13.53
N GLU A 61 -3.84 11.83 -13.00
CA GLU A 61 -2.86 12.57 -13.79
C GLU A 61 -1.47 11.98 -13.68
N GLY A 62 -1.34 10.89 -12.93
CA GLY A 62 -0.06 10.22 -12.75
C GLY A 62 0.81 10.79 -11.66
N GLY A 63 0.29 11.77 -10.90
CA GLY A 63 1.02 12.34 -9.78
C GLY A 63 1.01 11.41 -8.58
N ILE A 64 2.14 11.31 -7.89
CA ILE A 64 2.23 10.48 -6.70
C ILE A 64 1.54 11.17 -5.53
N VAL A 65 0.51 10.53 -4.99
CA VAL A 65 -0.23 11.05 -3.86
C VAL A 65 0.41 10.62 -2.55
N LEU A 66 0.82 9.35 -2.49
CA LEU A 66 1.53 8.84 -1.32
C LEU A 66 2.30 7.59 -1.69
N GLU A 67 3.28 7.24 -0.87
CA GLU A 67 4.04 6.01 -0.99
C GLU A 67 3.94 5.29 0.35
N PHE A 68 3.67 4.00 0.30
CA PHE A 68 3.50 3.21 1.52
C PHE A 68 4.45 2.01 1.46
N PRO A 69 5.58 2.09 2.17
CA PRO A 69 6.49 0.94 2.23
C PRO A 69 5.84 -0.22 2.96
N PHE A 70 6.06 -1.42 2.45
CA PHE A 70 5.46 -2.62 3.05
C PHE A 70 5.86 -2.79 4.52
N ALA A 71 7.10 -2.45 4.84
CA ALA A 71 7.58 -2.58 6.22
C ALA A 71 6.79 -1.72 7.19
N GLU A 72 6.29 -0.57 6.73
CA GLU A 72 5.50 0.30 7.60
C GLU A 72 4.16 -0.31 7.99
N ALA A 73 3.59 -1.11 7.10
CA ALA A 73 2.33 -1.76 7.42
C ALA A 73 2.51 -2.76 8.57
N LEU A 74 3.66 -3.42 8.62
CA LEU A 74 3.96 -4.34 9.71
C LEU A 74 4.17 -3.59 11.03
N LEU A 75 4.87 -2.47 10.97
CA LEU A 75 5.11 -1.68 12.18
C LEU A 75 3.80 -1.14 12.74
N ASP A 76 2.92 -0.67 11.87
CA ASP A 76 1.62 -0.19 12.29
C ASP A 76 0.83 -1.29 12.98
N ALA A 77 0.86 -2.49 12.45
CA ALA A 77 0.16 -3.62 13.05
C ALA A 77 0.70 -3.94 14.43
N GLU A 78 2.02 -3.87 14.60
CA GLU A 78 2.65 -4.11 15.89
C GLU A 78 2.27 -3.04 16.90
N ASP A 79 2.26 -1.79 16.46
CA ASP A 79 1.87 -0.69 17.34
C ASP A 79 0.44 -0.84 17.80
N GLU A 80 -0.45 -1.21 16.90
CA GLU A 80 -1.84 -1.45 17.25
C GLU A 80 -1.96 -2.56 18.29
N SER A 81 -1.19 -3.62 18.11
CA SER A 81 -1.20 -4.72 19.08
C SER A 81 -0.79 -4.26 20.46
N ARG A 82 0.22 -3.40 20.52
CA ARG A 82 0.72 -2.93 21.80
C ARG A 82 -0.24 -1.99 22.50
N THR A 83 -1.03 -1.26 21.75
CA THR A 83 -1.93 -0.30 22.36
C THR A 83 -3.27 -0.91 22.76
N LYS A 84 -3.45 -2.17 22.53
CA LYS A 84 -4.72 -2.82 22.77
C LYS A 84 -4.87 -3.47 24.13
N HIS A 85 -4.13 -3.07 25.07
CA HIS A 85 -4.30 -3.70 26.37
C HIS A 85 -5.13 -2.96 27.32
#